data_579d107f8c2e7c338777e161ebe3e556
#
_entry.id   579d107f8c2e7c338777e161ebe3e556
#
_cell.length_a   1.000
_cell.length_b   1.000
_cell.length_c   1.000
_cell.angle_alpha   90.00
_cell.angle_beta   90.00
_cell.angle_gamma   90.00
#
_symmetry.space_group_name_H-M   'P 1'
#
loop_
_entity.id
_entity.type
_entity.pdbx_description
1 polymer ?
#
loop_
_entity_poly.entity_id
_entity_poly.type
_entity_poly.pdbx_seq_one_letter_code
_entity_poly.pdbx_strand_id
1 'polypeptide(L)'
;LAFPLCGIAQGGFGYRPGWTRDQIREEIRGLGVDGSVLYIAAHPDDENTRFLAFMARHKRWRTGYLSLTRGDGGQNLIGDHTEYDLGIIRTQELLAARRVDGAEQFFTRANDFGFSKNPEETWQHWDREKVLADVVWVIRLFKPRLLVTRFSPLPAATHGHHTASAQLAVEAFFAAGDSNRFPEQLSQVRVWQPSRLVWNTSWWFYGRQDYDKTGLLSLDVGTYNPRLGRSYGELAAESRSMHQSQGFGAARQRGTEREYFQWLAGDSAIHDPLEGLERSVMNGTASTDWDEWTREVRGLYALLETENTE
;
A
#
# COMPACT_ATOMS: atom_id res chain seq x y z
N LEU A 1 -26.94 13.61 1.39
CA LEU A 1 -25.47 13.55 1.44
C LEU A 1 -25.06 12.18 0.94
N ALA A 2 -24.75 12.07 -0.37
CA ALA A 2 -24.22 10.85 -0.97
C ALA A 2 -22.73 10.79 -0.63
N PHE A 3 -22.36 9.93 0.31
CA PHE A 3 -20.95 9.54 0.47
C PHE A 3 -20.53 8.73 -0.75
N PRO A 4 -19.37 8.99 -1.35
CA PRO A 4 -18.88 8.14 -2.40
C PRO A 4 -18.72 6.74 -1.80
N LEU A 5 -19.32 5.75 -2.44
CA LEU A 5 -19.02 4.35 -2.22
C LEU A 5 -17.54 4.16 -2.59
N CYS A 6 -16.66 4.31 -1.59
CA CYS A 6 -15.30 3.85 -1.70
C CYS A 6 -15.40 2.33 -1.89
N GLY A 7 -15.27 1.89 -3.13
CA GLY A 7 -15.36 0.48 -3.47
C GLY A 7 -14.23 -0.26 -2.75
N ILE A 8 -14.56 -0.87 -1.62
CA ILE A 8 -13.68 -1.84 -0.97
C ILE A 8 -13.69 -3.05 -1.89
N ALA A 9 -12.68 -3.19 -2.73
CA ALA A 9 -12.36 -4.48 -3.29
C ALA A 9 -11.80 -5.31 -2.13
N GLN A 10 -12.69 -5.93 -1.37
CA GLN A 10 -12.33 -6.91 -0.37
C GLN A 10 -11.54 -8.01 -1.08
N GLY A 11 -10.24 -8.07 -0.80
CA GLY A 11 -9.52 -9.34 -0.84
C GLY A 11 -10.18 -10.22 0.24
N GLY A 12 -11.34 -10.80 -0.11
CA GLY A 12 -12.15 -11.53 0.83
C GLY A 12 -11.34 -12.68 1.43
N PHE A 13 -11.35 -12.79 2.75
CA PHE A 13 -11.13 -14.03 3.47
C PHE A 13 -12.27 -14.99 3.12
N GLY A 14 -12.38 -15.37 1.85
CA GLY A 14 -13.32 -16.36 1.37
C GLY A 14 -12.57 -17.66 1.14
N TYR A 15 -13.10 -18.77 1.66
CA TYR A 15 -12.70 -20.10 1.26
C TYR A 15 -12.57 -20.13 -0.27
N ARG A 16 -11.34 -20.25 -0.77
CA ARG A 16 -11.04 -20.50 -2.17
C ARG A 16 -10.94 -22.00 -2.34
N PRO A 17 -11.89 -22.63 -3.04
CA PRO A 17 -11.76 -24.05 -3.36
C PRO A 17 -10.42 -24.28 -4.06
N GLY A 18 -9.57 -25.15 -3.51
CA GLY A 18 -8.29 -25.49 -4.10
C GLY A 18 -7.04 -24.87 -3.47
N TRP A 19 -7.15 -24.27 -2.26
CA TRP A 19 -5.93 -23.90 -1.52
C TRP A 19 -5.07 -25.13 -1.25
N THR A 20 -3.78 -25.00 -1.54
CA THR A 20 -2.79 -26.01 -1.16
C THR A 20 -2.55 -25.99 0.35
N ARG A 21 -2.03 -27.10 0.89
CA ARG A 21 -1.62 -27.17 2.31
C ARG A 21 -0.67 -26.03 2.70
N ASP A 22 0.29 -25.70 1.83
CA ASP A 22 1.25 -24.63 2.08
C ASP A 22 0.61 -23.24 2.07
N GLN A 23 -0.38 -23.00 1.21
CA GLN A 23 -1.15 -21.76 1.23
C GLN A 23 -1.95 -21.61 2.54
N ILE A 24 -2.58 -22.68 3.01
CA ILE A 24 -3.29 -22.67 4.29
C ILE A 24 -2.32 -22.36 5.45
N ARG A 25 -1.15 -22.99 5.45
CA ARG A 25 -0.11 -22.73 6.47
C ARG A 25 0.34 -21.26 6.47
N GLU A 26 0.55 -20.68 5.30
CA GLU A 26 0.92 -19.27 5.19
C GLU A 26 -0.19 -18.35 5.72
N GLU A 27 -1.45 -18.66 5.46
CA GLU A 27 -2.57 -17.87 6.02
C GLU A 27 -2.65 -17.97 7.55
N ILE A 28 -2.50 -19.16 8.12
CA ILE A 28 -2.47 -19.34 9.57
C ILE A 28 -1.33 -18.52 10.20
N ARG A 29 -0.15 -18.49 9.59
CA ARG A 29 0.96 -17.65 10.06
C ARG A 29 0.64 -16.16 10.06
N GLY A 30 -0.21 -15.70 9.15
CA GLY A 30 -0.67 -14.33 9.13
C GLY A 30 -1.56 -13.95 10.32
N LEU A 31 -2.26 -14.90 10.93
CA LEU A 31 -3.19 -14.62 12.02
C LEU A 31 -2.52 -14.01 13.25
N GLY A 32 -1.23 -14.30 13.49
CA GLY A 32 -0.46 -13.77 14.63
C GLY A 32 0.22 -12.42 14.35
N VAL A 33 0.00 -11.79 13.21
CA VAL A 33 0.68 -10.55 12.80
C VAL A 33 -0.26 -9.35 12.91
N ASP A 34 0.09 -8.40 13.77
CA ASP A 34 -0.62 -7.13 13.94
C ASP A 34 0.22 -6.00 13.33
N GLY A 35 0.22 -5.92 12.01
CA GLY A 35 0.88 -4.87 11.25
C GLY A 35 0.00 -4.38 10.12
N SER A 36 0.06 -3.08 9.82
CA SER A 36 -0.70 -2.49 8.71
C SER A 36 0.06 -1.36 8.02
N VAL A 37 0.04 -1.36 6.70
CA VAL A 37 0.66 -0.33 5.87
C VAL A 37 -0.28 0.13 4.77
N LEU A 38 -0.40 1.44 4.61
CA LEU A 38 -1.12 2.06 3.49
C LEU A 38 -0.12 2.81 2.62
N TYR A 39 -0.06 2.44 1.36
CA TYR A 39 0.77 3.08 0.35
C TYR A 39 -0.09 4.05 -0.47
N ILE A 40 0.37 5.29 -0.64
CA ILE A 40 -0.39 6.36 -1.31
C ILE A 40 0.39 6.86 -2.53
N ALA A 41 -0.29 6.94 -3.68
CA ALA A 41 0.23 7.57 -4.88
C ALA A 41 -0.91 8.15 -5.75
N ALA A 42 -0.55 8.77 -6.87
CA ALA A 42 -1.48 9.52 -7.70
C ALA A 42 -2.34 8.65 -8.63
N HIS A 43 -1.71 7.64 -9.29
CA HIS A 43 -2.35 6.89 -10.37
C HIS A 43 -2.27 5.37 -10.16
N PRO A 44 -3.13 4.59 -10.82
CA PRO A 44 -2.89 3.16 -11.05
C PRO A 44 -1.53 2.99 -11.75
N ASP A 45 -0.64 2.12 -11.27
CA ASP A 45 0.73 1.86 -11.74
C ASP A 45 1.87 2.64 -11.04
N ASP A 46 1.56 3.64 -10.24
CA ASP A 46 2.57 4.34 -9.41
C ASP A 46 3.08 3.49 -8.24
N GLU A 47 2.33 2.49 -7.84
CA GLU A 47 2.67 1.68 -6.66
C GLU A 47 4.00 0.93 -6.84
N ASN A 48 4.74 0.83 -5.73
CA ASN A 48 5.87 -0.07 -5.65
C ASN A 48 5.39 -1.51 -5.40
N THR A 49 5.16 -2.26 -6.49
CA THR A 49 4.66 -3.63 -6.42
C THR A 49 5.57 -4.57 -5.64
N ARG A 50 6.91 -4.32 -5.59
CA ARG A 50 7.86 -5.10 -4.78
C ARG A 50 7.60 -4.91 -3.30
N PHE A 51 7.46 -3.67 -2.87
CA PHE A 51 7.15 -3.34 -1.48
C PHE A 51 5.77 -3.92 -1.08
N LEU A 52 4.73 -3.73 -1.91
CA LEU A 52 3.40 -4.26 -1.61
C LEU A 52 3.38 -5.78 -1.50
N ALA A 53 3.97 -6.49 -2.48
CA ALA A 53 4.06 -7.96 -2.45
C ALA A 53 4.84 -8.47 -1.23
N PHE A 54 5.95 -7.81 -0.88
CA PHE A 54 6.74 -8.15 0.30
C PHE A 54 5.94 -7.94 1.59
N MET A 55 5.27 -6.79 1.75
CA MET A 55 4.50 -6.49 2.95
C MET A 55 3.30 -7.43 3.11
N ALA A 56 2.53 -7.64 2.05
CA ALA A 56 1.34 -8.48 2.10
C ALA A 56 1.66 -9.97 2.21
N ARG A 57 2.64 -10.48 1.46
CA ARG A 57 2.90 -11.92 1.33
C ARG A 57 4.03 -12.43 2.21
N HIS A 58 5.06 -11.60 2.51
CA HIS A 58 6.16 -11.99 3.37
C HIS A 58 5.92 -11.57 4.82
N LYS A 59 5.72 -10.28 5.05
CA LYS A 59 5.47 -9.73 6.40
C LYS A 59 4.08 -10.09 6.92
N ARG A 60 3.17 -10.46 6.03
CA ARG A 60 1.76 -10.76 6.35
C ARG A 60 1.03 -9.57 7.00
N TRP A 61 1.52 -8.37 6.75
CA TRP A 61 0.86 -7.15 7.17
C TRP A 61 -0.38 -6.89 6.33
N ARG A 62 -1.43 -6.37 6.95
CA ARG A 62 -2.54 -5.79 6.22
C ARG A 62 -2.00 -4.66 5.36
N THR A 63 -2.01 -4.83 4.06
CA THR A 63 -1.37 -3.93 3.10
C THR A 63 -2.43 -3.32 2.19
N GLY A 64 -2.45 -1.99 2.07
CA GLY A 64 -3.37 -1.27 1.19
C GLY A 64 -2.63 -0.35 0.24
N TYR A 65 -3.22 -0.15 -0.94
CA TYR A 65 -2.82 0.88 -1.89
C TYR A 65 -3.97 1.87 -2.08
N LEU A 66 -3.70 3.14 -1.89
CA LEU A 66 -4.60 4.25 -2.23
C LEU A 66 -4.06 4.95 -3.46
N SER A 67 -4.70 4.73 -4.60
CA SER A 67 -4.52 5.54 -5.81
C SER A 67 -5.47 6.72 -5.73
N LEU A 68 -4.97 7.97 -5.85
CA LEU A 68 -5.85 9.14 -5.75
C LEU A 68 -6.82 9.20 -6.92
N THR A 69 -6.36 8.87 -8.13
CA THR A 69 -7.19 8.84 -9.35
C THR A 69 -7.39 7.41 -9.85
N ARG A 70 -8.18 7.27 -10.91
CA ARG A 70 -8.35 6.03 -11.67
C ARG A 70 -7.50 6.00 -12.95
N GLY A 71 -6.70 7.05 -13.19
CA GLY A 71 -5.83 7.15 -14.35
C GLY A 71 -6.57 7.38 -15.66
N ASP A 72 -7.76 7.95 -15.58
CA ASP A 72 -8.65 8.24 -16.70
C ASP A 72 -8.08 9.27 -17.68
N GLY A 73 -7.23 10.20 -17.24
CA GLY A 73 -6.52 11.15 -18.09
C GLY A 73 -5.22 10.64 -18.71
N GLY A 74 -4.86 9.37 -18.49
CA GLY A 74 -3.63 8.78 -18.99
C GLY A 74 -3.69 8.34 -20.46
N GLN A 75 -2.64 7.61 -20.88
CA GLN A 75 -2.54 7.00 -22.21
C GLN A 75 -3.00 5.55 -22.18
N ASN A 76 -3.51 5.04 -23.29
CA ASN A 76 -3.79 3.64 -23.53
C ASN A 76 -2.90 3.13 -24.67
N LEU A 77 -1.91 2.29 -24.34
CA LEU A 77 -0.93 1.80 -25.33
C LEU A 77 -1.39 0.55 -26.08
N ILE A 78 -2.54 -0.03 -25.71
CA ILE A 78 -3.03 -1.29 -26.30
C ILE A 78 -4.43 -1.16 -26.92
N GLY A 79 -5.03 0.03 -26.88
CA GLY A 79 -6.38 0.26 -27.39
C GLY A 79 -6.68 1.75 -27.61
N ASP A 80 -7.88 2.04 -28.04
CA ASP A 80 -8.38 3.37 -28.38
C ASP A 80 -9.30 3.97 -27.29
N HIS A 81 -9.59 3.22 -26.24
CA HIS A 81 -10.37 3.71 -25.11
C HIS A 81 -9.58 4.77 -24.34
N THR A 82 -10.21 5.91 -24.11
CA THR A 82 -9.65 7.07 -23.39
C THR A 82 -10.62 7.55 -22.32
N GLU A 83 -10.22 8.51 -21.52
CA GLU A 83 -11.04 9.15 -20.50
C GLU A 83 -11.72 8.15 -19.56
N TYR A 84 -13.02 8.26 -19.39
CA TYR A 84 -13.78 7.44 -18.44
C TYR A 84 -13.64 5.92 -18.69
N ASP A 85 -13.65 5.49 -19.95
CA ASP A 85 -13.49 4.08 -20.30
C ASP A 85 -12.10 3.57 -19.93
N LEU A 86 -11.06 4.38 -20.14
CA LEU A 86 -9.71 4.07 -19.68
C LEU A 86 -9.63 3.96 -18.17
N GLY A 87 -10.31 4.84 -17.43
CA GLY A 87 -10.38 4.78 -15.97
C GLY A 87 -10.99 3.47 -15.46
N ILE A 88 -12.01 2.93 -16.17
CA ILE A 88 -12.58 1.61 -15.87
C ILE A 88 -11.55 0.51 -16.13
N ILE A 89 -10.87 0.53 -17.28
CA ILE A 89 -9.84 -0.46 -17.66
C ILE A 89 -8.72 -0.45 -16.62
N ARG A 90 -8.12 0.70 -16.32
CA ARG A 90 -7.01 0.83 -15.36
C ARG A 90 -7.43 0.45 -13.94
N THR A 91 -8.68 0.69 -13.57
CA THR A 91 -9.22 0.18 -12.29
C THR A 91 -9.19 -1.35 -12.26
N GLN A 92 -9.61 -2.03 -13.33
CA GLN A 92 -9.61 -3.50 -13.38
C GLN A 92 -8.19 -4.08 -13.44
N GLU A 93 -7.28 -3.44 -14.14
CA GLU A 93 -5.85 -3.78 -14.16
C GLU A 93 -5.25 -3.69 -12.76
N LEU A 94 -5.53 -2.61 -12.04
CA LEU A 94 -5.07 -2.40 -10.67
C LEU A 94 -5.66 -3.44 -9.71
N LEU A 95 -6.93 -3.79 -9.85
CA LEU A 95 -7.54 -4.88 -9.08
C LEU A 95 -6.94 -6.25 -9.43
N ALA A 96 -6.53 -6.47 -10.68
CA ALA A 96 -5.80 -7.67 -11.08
C ALA A 96 -4.41 -7.72 -10.42
N ALA A 97 -3.68 -6.60 -10.38
CA ALA A 97 -2.41 -6.48 -9.67
C ALA A 97 -2.57 -6.82 -8.18
N ARG A 98 -3.61 -6.31 -7.52
CA ARG A 98 -3.92 -6.61 -6.09
C ARG A 98 -4.19 -8.09 -5.84
N ARG A 99 -4.81 -8.81 -6.79
CA ARG A 99 -4.99 -10.27 -6.66
C ARG A 99 -3.66 -11.02 -6.64
N VAL A 100 -2.64 -10.50 -7.31
CA VAL A 100 -1.29 -11.09 -7.34
C VAL A 100 -0.54 -10.75 -6.05
N ASP A 101 -0.38 -9.47 -5.73
CA ASP A 101 0.44 -9.03 -4.60
C ASP A 101 -0.25 -9.15 -3.24
N GLY A 102 -1.59 -9.18 -3.20
CA GLY A 102 -2.38 -9.39 -1.99
C GLY A 102 -2.72 -8.15 -1.20
N ALA A 103 -2.46 -6.96 -1.73
CA ALA A 103 -2.89 -5.72 -1.11
C ALA A 103 -4.37 -5.41 -1.38
N GLU A 104 -4.97 -4.58 -0.51
CA GLU A 104 -6.31 -4.00 -0.71
C GLU A 104 -6.21 -2.75 -1.58
N GLN A 105 -7.25 -2.44 -2.36
CA GLN A 105 -7.28 -1.27 -3.24
C GLN A 105 -8.28 -0.22 -2.77
N PHE A 106 -7.84 1.05 -2.77
CA PHE A 106 -8.66 2.22 -2.46
C PHE A 106 -8.48 3.29 -3.53
N PHE A 107 -9.49 4.14 -3.68
CA PHE A 107 -9.48 5.31 -4.56
C PHE A 107 -10.10 6.50 -3.86
N THR A 108 -9.73 7.72 -4.30
CA THR A 108 -10.44 8.94 -3.96
C THR A 108 -11.41 9.34 -5.09
N ARG A 109 -12.04 10.50 -4.94
CA ARG A 109 -12.85 11.14 -5.99
C ARG A 109 -12.05 11.94 -6.99
N ALA A 110 -10.74 12.07 -6.82
CA ALA A 110 -9.90 12.85 -7.73
C ALA A 110 -9.96 12.28 -9.14
N ASN A 111 -10.17 13.16 -10.12
CA ASN A 111 -10.17 12.82 -11.53
C ASN A 111 -8.77 13.05 -12.11
N ASP A 112 -8.29 12.13 -12.93
CA ASP A 112 -7.08 12.33 -13.70
C ASP A 112 -7.43 13.14 -14.97
N PHE A 113 -6.85 14.30 -15.12
CA PHE A 113 -7.06 15.18 -16.26
C PHE A 113 -5.85 15.23 -17.20
N GLY A 114 -4.93 14.29 -17.07
CA GLY A 114 -3.69 14.23 -17.81
C GLY A 114 -2.54 14.95 -17.11
N PHE A 115 -1.51 15.34 -17.87
CA PHE A 115 -0.29 15.89 -17.31
C PHE A 115 -0.49 17.27 -16.68
N SER A 116 0.00 17.45 -15.47
CA SER A 116 0.15 18.75 -14.80
C SER A 116 1.61 19.03 -14.48
N LYS A 117 2.04 20.29 -14.59
CA LYS A 117 3.44 20.71 -14.45
C LYS A 117 3.88 20.80 -12.99
N ASN A 118 2.95 21.13 -12.11
CA ASN A 118 3.19 21.36 -10.70
C ASN A 118 1.91 21.11 -9.88
N PRO A 119 1.98 21.00 -8.56
CA PRO A 119 0.81 20.76 -7.72
C PRO A 119 -0.19 21.93 -7.74
N GLU A 120 0.24 23.17 -8.00
CA GLU A 120 -0.63 24.34 -8.08
C GLU A 120 -1.60 24.22 -9.26
N GLU A 121 -1.13 23.69 -10.39
CA GLU A 121 -1.99 23.37 -11.53
C GLU A 121 -2.96 22.24 -11.20
N THR A 122 -2.52 21.23 -10.48
CA THR A 122 -3.38 20.12 -9.99
C THR A 122 -4.51 20.64 -9.12
N TRP A 123 -4.23 21.60 -8.22
CA TRP A 123 -5.24 22.19 -7.35
C TRP A 123 -6.28 23.05 -8.06
N GLN A 124 -6.05 23.44 -9.30
CA GLN A 124 -7.07 24.12 -10.10
C GLN A 124 -8.17 23.16 -10.55
N HIS A 125 -7.88 21.87 -10.62
CA HIS A 125 -8.79 20.81 -11.07
C HIS A 125 -9.33 19.95 -9.93
N TRP A 126 -8.51 19.71 -8.90
CA TRP A 126 -8.94 18.94 -7.74
C TRP A 126 -9.45 19.87 -6.63
N ASP A 127 -10.65 19.57 -6.13
CA ASP A 127 -11.10 20.14 -4.85
C ASP A 127 -10.25 19.55 -3.72
N ARG A 128 -9.18 20.29 -3.39
CA ARG A 128 -8.14 19.82 -2.46
C ARG A 128 -8.71 19.32 -1.13
N GLU A 129 -9.69 20.07 -0.56
CA GLU A 129 -10.26 19.71 0.75
C GLU A 129 -11.12 18.44 0.65
N LYS A 130 -11.87 18.25 -0.42
CA LYS A 130 -12.64 17.02 -0.62
C LYS A 130 -11.76 15.81 -0.89
N VAL A 131 -10.68 15.96 -1.65
CA VAL A 131 -9.73 14.85 -1.87
C VAL A 131 -8.97 14.52 -0.58
N LEU A 132 -8.57 15.54 0.20
CA LEU A 132 -8.00 15.33 1.53
C LEU A 132 -8.98 14.57 2.46
N ALA A 133 -10.26 14.93 2.45
CA ALA A 133 -11.27 14.21 3.22
C ALA A 133 -11.36 12.72 2.85
N ASP A 134 -11.24 12.41 1.56
CA ASP A 134 -11.23 11.01 1.10
C ASP A 134 -9.98 10.25 1.60
N VAL A 135 -8.80 10.88 1.54
CA VAL A 135 -7.55 10.29 2.06
C VAL A 135 -7.65 10.04 3.55
N VAL A 136 -8.14 11.03 4.32
CA VAL A 136 -8.37 10.91 5.78
C VAL A 136 -9.38 9.80 6.08
N TRP A 137 -10.46 9.70 5.29
CA TRP A 137 -11.44 8.63 5.42
C TRP A 137 -10.79 7.24 5.28
N VAL A 138 -9.97 7.06 4.24
CA VAL A 138 -9.28 5.78 4.01
C VAL A 138 -8.31 5.46 5.15
N ILE A 139 -7.55 6.45 5.66
CA ILE A 139 -6.65 6.24 6.81
C ILE A 139 -7.44 5.82 8.06
N ARG A 140 -8.55 6.47 8.37
CA ARG A 140 -9.42 6.15 9.52
C ARG A 140 -10.08 4.78 9.39
N LEU A 141 -10.47 4.40 8.17
CA LEU A 141 -11.09 3.10 7.87
C LEU A 141 -10.08 1.96 7.92
N PHE A 142 -8.94 2.15 7.26
CA PHE A 142 -7.89 1.14 7.11
C PHE A 142 -7.02 0.99 8.36
N LYS A 143 -6.79 2.09 9.10
CA LYS A 143 -5.98 2.16 10.33
C LYS A 143 -4.53 1.71 10.13
N PRO A 144 -3.77 2.30 9.21
CA PRO A 144 -2.37 1.93 8.99
C PRO A 144 -1.49 2.34 10.18
N ARG A 145 -0.54 1.48 10.56
CA ARG A 145 0.57 1.87 11.45
C ARG A 145 1.64 2.64 10.67
N LEU A 146 1.96 2.16 9.47
CA LEU A 146 2.89 2.79 8.55
C LEU A 146 2.11 3.42 7.38
N LEU A 147 2.34 4.69 7.15
CA LEU A 147 1.89 5.39 5.96
C LEU A 147 3.10 5.62 5.04
N VAL A 148 2.97 5.26 3.78
CA VAL A 148 4.03 5.43 2.78
C VAL A 148 3.50 6.29 1.64
N THR A 149 4.21 7.36 1.31
CA THR A 149 3.97 8.10 0.06
C THR A 149 4.98 7.69 -1.01
N ARG A 150 4.50 7.51 -2.23
CA ARG A 150 5.36 7.16 -3.38
C ARG A 150 6.26 8.30 -3.79
N PHE A 151 5.77 9.52 -3.69
CA PHE A 151 6.41 10.72 -4.21
C PHE A 151 6.90 11.63 -3.08
N SER A 152 7.79 12.55 -3.42
CA SER A 152 8.23 13.60 -2.51
C SER A 152 7.12 14.66 -2.36
N PRO A 153 6.87 15.15 -1.14
CA PRO A 153 6.01 16.31 -0.93
C PRO A 153 6.66 17.64 -1.33
N LEU A 154 8.00 17.63 -1.55
CA LEU A 154 8.74 18.80 -1.98
C LEU A 154 8.58 18.99 -3.49
N PRO A 155 8.50 20.25 -3.96
CA PRO A 155 8.47 20.55 -5.39
C PRO A 155 9.68 19.93 -6.11
N ALA A 156 9.42 19.28 -7.22
CA ALA A 156 10.42 18.67 -8.08
C ALA A 156 9.95 18.76 -9.53
N ALA A 157 10.85 18.52 -10.48
CA ALA A 157 10.52 18.44 -11.90
C ALA A 157 9.79 17.12 -12.22
N THR A 158 8.67 16.88 -11.55
CA THR A 158 7.82 15.69 -11.73
C THR A 158 6.39 16.13 -12.06
N HIS A 159 5.55 15.19 -12.42
CA HIS A 159 4.12 15.40 -12.61
C HIS A 159 3.47 16.03 -11.37
N GLY A 160 2.65 17.07 -11.54
CA GLY A 160 2.00 17.79 -10.44
C GLY A 160 1.12 16.90 -9.56
N HIS A 161 0.41 15.92 -10.14
CA HIS A 161 -0.37 14.93 -9.38
C HIS A 161 0.50 14.13 -8.40
N HIS A 162 1.76 13.81 -8.77
CA HIS A 162 2.69 13.09 -7.91
C HIS A 162 3.01 13.89 -6.65
N THR A 163 3.44 15.15 -6.81
CA THR A 163 3.73 16.03 -5.68
C THR A 163 2.46 16.31 -4.86
N ALA A 164 1.33 16.55 -5.52
CA ALA A 164 0.05 16.78 -4.86
C ALA A 164 -0.39 15.58 -4.00
N SER A 165 -0.22 14.35 -4.50
CA SER A 165 -0.55 13.15 -3.74
C SER A 165 0.29 13.00 -2.48
N ALA A 166 1.58 13.36 -2.55
CA ALA A 166 2.48 13.32 -1.39
C ALA A 166 2.16 14.43 -0.37
N GLN A 167 1.81 15.63 -0.83
CA GLN A 167 1.37 16.73 0.05
C GLN A 167 0.08 16.34 0.80
N LEU A 168 -0.89 15.73 0.12
CA LEU A 168 -2.10 15.21 0.74
C LEU A 168 -1.80 14.10 1.75
N ALA A 169 -0.86 13.19 1.46
CA ALA A 169 -0.46 12.14 2.38
C ALA A 169 0.13 12.71 3.69
N VAL A 170 0.97 13.76 3.59
CA VAL A 170 1.55 14.45 4.75
C VAL A 170 0.46 15.14 5.57
N GLU A 171 -0.44 15.89 4.94
CA GLU A 171 -1.53 16.57 5.64
C GLU A 171 -2.51 15.57 6.28
N ALA A 172 -2.87 14.53 5.55
CA ALA A 172 -3.78 13.49 6.01
C ALA A 172 -3.21 12.69 7.20
N PHE A 173 -1.88 12.52 7.29
CA PHE A 173 -1.22 11.87 8.41
C PHE A 173 -1.60 12.52 9.74
N PHE A 174 -1.61 13.86 9.81
CA PHE A 174 -2.00 14.60 11.01
C PHE A 174 -3.52 14.73 11.14
N ALA A 175 -4.20 15.01 10.03
CA ALA A 175 -5.64 15.23 10.03
C ALA A 175 -6.45 14.00 10.44
N ALA A 176 -5.96 12.78 10.16
CA ALA A 176 -6.66 11.55 10.49
C ALA A 176 -6.74 11.29 12.01
N GLY A 177 -5.75 11.79 12.77
CA GLY A 177 -5.72 11.73 14.23
C GLY A 177 -6.51 12.85 14.92
N ASP A 178 -6.88 13.91 14.20
CA ASP A 178 -7.58 15.08 14.77
C ASP A 178 -9.10 14.93 14.60
N SER A 179 -9.83 14.88 15.71
CA SER A 179 -11.29 14.80 15.71
C SER A 179 -12.00 16.06 15.18
N ASN A 180 -11.33 17.20 15.11
CA ASN A 180 -11.87 18.43 14.57
C ASN A 180 -11.77 18.50 13.03
N ARG A 181 -10.94 17.67 12.45
CA ARG A 181 -10.85 17.53 10.98
C ARG A 181 -11.86 16.50 10.52
N PHE A 182 -12.75 16.90 9.61
CA PHE A 182 -13.80 16.04 9.05
C PHE A 182 -14.64 15.31 10.10
N PRO A 183 -15.25 16.06 11.06
CA PRO A 183 -16.01 15.47 12.17
C PRO A 183 -17.23 14.65 11.69
N GLU A 184 -17.77 14.96 10.52
CA GLU A 184 -18.88 14.21 9.90
C GLU A 184 -18.53 12.74 9.63
N GLN A 185 -17.24 12.42 9.43
CA GLN A 185 -16.78 11.06 9.24
C GLN A 185 -16.89 10.21 10.52
N LEU A 186 -16.87 10.84 11.69
CA LEU A 186 -16.78 10.15 12.97
C LEU A 186 -18.07 9.40 13.35
N SER A 187 -19.14 9.61 12.59
CA SER A 187 -20.35 8.80 12.70
C SER A 187 -20.16 7.35 12.20
N GLN A 188 -19.13 7.09 11.38
CA GLN A 188 -18.88 5.79 10.76
C GLN A 188 -17.48 5.23 11.04
N VAL A 189 -16.49 6.09 11.21
CA VAL A 189 -15.09 5.71 11.51
C VAL A 189 -14.60 6.43 12.76
N ARG A 190 -13.54 5.93 13.37
CA ARG A 190 -12.87 6.59 14.51
C ARG A 190 -11.62 7.29 14.04
N VAL A 191 -11.19 8.33 14.76
CA VAL A 191 -9.87 8.93 14.58
C VAL A 191 -8.78 7.87 14.63
N TRP A 192 -7.77 8.04 13.80
CA TRP A 192 -6.62 7.15 13.78
C TRP A 192 -5.36 7.92 13.43
N GLN A 193 -4.37 7.87 14.32
CA GLN A 193 -3.06 8.44 14.07
C GLN A 193 -2.11 7.31 13.63
N PRO A 194 -1.67 7.29 12.36
CA PRO A 194 -0.59 6.38 11.97
C PRO A 194 0.66 6.63 12.81
N SER A 195 1.44 5.60 13.09
CA SER A 195 2.65 5.74 13.91
C SER A 195 3.79 6.43 13.15
N ARG A 196 3.92 6.16 11.86
CA ARG A 196 5.02 6.66 11.03
C ARG A 196 4.56 6.98 9.62
N LEU A 197 5.12 8.06 9.06
CA LEU A 197 5.01 8.42 7.66
C LEU A 197 6.42 8.45 7.05
N VAL A 198 6.58 7.76 5.91
CA VAL A 198 7.81 7.75 5.12
C VAL A 198 7.53 8.01 3.64
N TRP A 199 8.51 8.56 2.95
CA TRP A 199 8.56 8.64 1.51
C TRP A 199 9.42 7.52 0.95
N ASN A 200 8.87 6.66 0.08
CA ASN A 200 9.62 5.65 -0.65
C ASN A 200 10.39 6.31 -1.80
N THR A 201 11.67 6.52 -1.61
CA THR A 201 12.54 7.20 -2.57
C THR A 201 12.84 6.32 -3.79
N SER A 202 13.23 6.91 -4.90
CA SER A 202 13.69 6.17 -6.07
C SER A 202 14.70 6.97 -6.89
N TRP A 203 15.56 6.26 -7.63
CA TRP A 203 16.62 6.83 -8.44
C TRP A 203 16.12 7.84 -9.50
N TRP A 204 14.97 7.60 -10.08
CA TRP A 204 14.43 8.49 -11.12
C TRP A 204 14.03 9.87 -10.55
N PHE A 205 13.70 9.96 -9.26
CA PHE A 205 13.48 11.25 -8.60
C PHE A 205 14.75 12.06 -8.48
N TYR A 206 15.88 11.40 -8.19
CA TYR A 206 17.19 12.03 -8.07
C TYR A 206 17.90 12.17 -9.42
N GLY A 207 17.36 11.62 -10.51
CA GLY A 207 17.96 11.64 -11.84
C GLY A 207 19.17 10.73 -12.03
N ARG A 208 19.54 9.94 -11.02
CA ARG A 208 20.68 9.00 -11.06
C ARG A 208 20.51 7.83 -10.11
N GLN A 209 21.08 6.67 -10.45
CA GLN A 209 21.01 5.46 -9.62
C GLN A 209 21.90 5.50 -8.38
N ASP A 210 23.00 6.23 -8.45
CA ASP A 210 24.01 6.39 -7.39
C ASP A 210 23.78 7.59 -6.47
N TYR A 211 22.50 7.99 -6.31
CA TYR A 211 22.16 9.07 -5.38
C TYR A 211 22.59 8.74 -3.94
N ASP A 212 22.84 9.77 -3.15
CA ASP A 212 23.23 9.63 -1.76
C ASP A 212 22.08 9.00 -0.94
N LYS A 213 22.38 7.88 -0.30
CA LYS A 213 21.46 7.11 0.54
C LYS A 213 21.75 7.27 2.04
N THR A 214 22.68 8.17 2.38
CA THR A 214 23.05 8.43 3.78
C THR A 214 21.82 8.93 4.56
N GLY A 215 21.54 8.30 5.68
CA GLY A 215 20.38 8.65 6.52
C GLY A 215 19.02 8.16 6.01
N LEU A 216 18.97 7.46 4.88
CA LEU A 216 17.75 6.81 4.44
C LEU A 216 17.55 5.47 5.16
N LEU A 217 16.30 5.18 5.52
CA LEU A 217 15.90 3.85 5.97
C LEU A 217 15.94 2.89 4.79
N SER A 218 16.22 1.61 5.01
CA SER A 218 16.26 0.62 3.93
C SER A 218 15.59 -0.69 4.30
N LEU A 219 14.99 -1.34 3.32
CA LEU A 219 14.34 -2.63 3.46
C LEU A 219 14.69 -3.51 2.26
N ASP A 220 15.18 -4.74 2.51
CA ASP A 220 15.37 -5.73 1.44
C ASP A 220 14.04 -6.44 1.16
N VAL A 221 13.48 -6.18 -0.01
CA VAL A 221 12.20 -6.73 -0.48
C VAL A 221 12.38 -7.87 -1.48
N GLY A 222 13.63 -8.28 -1.77
CA GLY A 222 13.94 -9.30 -2.77
C GLY A 222 13.93 -10.75 -2.26
N THR A 223 13.54 -10.98 -1.03
CA THR A 223 13.56 -12.29 -0.36
C THR A 223 12.87 -13.38 -1.21
N TYR A 224 13.49 -14.56 -1.27
CA TYR A 224 12.91 -15.75 -1.88
C TYR A 224 12.07 -16.53 -0.86
N ASN A 225 10.88 -16.95 -1.28
CA ASN A 225 10.02 -17.81 -0.47
C ASN A 225 10.06 -19.24 -1.02
N PRO A 226 10.73 -20.18 -0.32
CA PRO A 226 10.90 -21.55 -0.83
C PRO A 226 9.57 -22.31 -0.93
N ARG A 227 8.55 -21.96 -0.16
CA ARG A 227 7.23 -22.61 -0.21
C ARG A 227 6.41 -22.15 -1.41
N LEU A 228 6.55 -20.87 -1.79
CA LEU A 228 5.93 -20.35 -3.01
C LEU A 228 6.75 -20.69 -4.26
N GLY A 229 8.00 -21.16 -4.10
CA GLY A 229 8.91 -21.45 -5.20
C GLY A 229 9.35 -20.21 -5.99
N ARG A 230 9.20 -18.99 -5.41
CA ARG A 230 9.50 -17.72 -6.07
C ARG A 230 9.94 -16.63 -5.09
N SER A 231 10.59 -15.60 -5.59
CA SER A 231 10.90 -14.39 -4.82
C SER A 231 9.72 -13.41 -4.84
N TYR A 232 9.74 -12.44 -3.91
CA TYR A 232 8.76 -11.35 -3.93
C TYR A 232 8.98 -10.40 -5.11
N GLY A 233 10.21 -10.31 -5.65
CA GLY A 233 10.50 -9.63 -6.90
C GLY A 233 9.80 -10.28 -8.12
N GLU A 234 9.72 -11.62 -8.17
CA GLU A 234 8.98 -12.33 -9.21
C GLU A 234 7.47 -12.10 -9.11
N LEU A 235 6.91 -12.09 -7.89
CA LEU A 235 5.51 -11.74 -7.65
C LEU A 235 5.22 -10.29 -8.04
N ALA A 236 6.12 -9.38 -7.69
CA ALA A 236 6.01 -7.97 -8.04
C ALA A 236 6.01 -7.73 -9.55
N ALA A 237 6.85 -8.47 -10.29
CA ALA A 237 6.89 -8.39 -11.74
C ALA A 237 5.57 -8.86 -12.37
N GLU A 238 4.96 -9.91 -11.81
CA GLU A 238 3.64 -10.39 -12.24
C GLU A 238 2.55 -9.36 -11.94
N SER A 239 2.54 -8.79 -10.73
CA SER A 239 1.62 -7.70 -10.36
C SER A 239 1.76 -6.49 -11.29
N ARG A 240 2.99 -6.02 -11.51
CA ARG A 240 3.28 -4.90 -12.41
C ARG A 240 2.79 -5.14 -13.84
N SER A 241 2.90 -6.38 -14.31
CA SER A 241 2.49 -6.76 -15.67
C SER A 241 0.97 -6.77 -15.88
N MET A 242 0.17 -6.58 -14.83
CA MET A 242 -1.28 -6.43 -14.95
C MET A 242 -1.68 -5.07 -15.54
N HIS A 243 -0.82 -4.05 -15.49
CA HIS A 243 -1.06 -2.73 -16.07
C HIS A 243 -0.79 -2.71 -17.59
N GLN A 244 -1.57 -3.50 -18.33
CA GLN A 244 -1.36 -3.73 -19.76
C GLN A 244 -1.60 -2.49 -20.60
N SER A 245 -2.62 -1.68 -20.26
CA SER A 245 -2.92 -0.42 -20.95
C SER A 245 -1.77 0.58 -20.88
N GLN A 246 -0.86 0.42 -19.89
CA GLN A 246 0.34 1.24 -19.73
C GLN A 246 1.59 0.58 -20.34
N GLY A 247 1.43 -0.53 -21.08
CA GLY A 247 2.51 -1.23 -21.77
C GLY A 247 3.49 -1.96 -20.86
N PHE A 248 3.12 -2.20 -19.60
CA PHE A 248 4.02 -2.85 -18.66
C PHE A 248 4.13 -4.35 -18.89
N GLY A 249 5.39 -4.79 -19.05
CA GLY A 249 5.83 -6.14 -18.79
C GLY A 249 7.10 -6.02 -17.98
N ALA A 250 7.13 -6.54 -16.77
CA ALA A 250 8.28 -6.44 -15.88
C ALA A 250 9.12 -7.71 -15.90
N ALA A 251 10.43 -7.54 -15.99
CA ALA A 251 11.36 -8.68 -15.87
C ALA A 251 11.33 -9.23 -14.44
N ARG A 252 11.26 -10.55 -14.34
CA ARG A 252 11.34 -11.26 -13.06
C ARG A 252 12.78 -11.17 -12.52
N GLN A 253 12.92 -10.68 -11.31
CA GLN A 253 14.21 -10.54 -10.64
C GLN A 253 14.27 -11.40 -9.38
N ARG A 254 15.48 -11.89 -9.08
CA ARG A 254 15.81 -12.65 -7.86
C ARG A 254 17.04 -12.05 -7.21
N GLY A 255 17.14 -12.24 -5.91
CA GLY A 255 18.25 -11.74 -5.10
C GLY A 255 17.86 -10.51 -4.28
N THR A 256 18.86 -9.90 -3.67
CA THR A 256 18.69 -8.71 -2.83
C THR A 256 18.16 -7.53 -3.64
N GLU A 257 17.07 -6.95 -3.18
CA GLU A 257 16.41 -5.78 -3.76
C GLU A 257 16.10 -4.78 -2.66
N ARG A 258 16.91 -3.70 -2.56
CA ARG A 258 16.74 -2.72 -1.50
C ARG A 258 15.88 -1.56 -1.94
N GLU A 259 14.80 -1.34 -1.18
CA GLU A 259 14.00 -0.13 -1.22
C GLU A 259 14.49 0.85 -0.15
N TYR A 260 14.43 2.14 -0.45
CA TYR A 260 14.91 3.21 0.44
C TYR A 260 13.78 4.16 0.79
N PHE A 261 13.82 4.64 2.04
CA PHE A 261 12.75 5.49 2.56
C PHE A 261 13.33 6.67 3.31
N GLN A 262 12.75 7.83 3.10
CA GLN A 262 13.00 9.00 3.91
C GLN A 262 11.91 9.13 4.97
N TRP A 263 12.31 9.25 6.23
CA TRP A 263 11.39 9.58 7.31
C TRP A 263 10.80 10.97 7.10
N LEU A 264 9.49 11.14 7.28
CA LEU A 264 8.80 12.41 7.14
C LEU A 264 8.12 12.87 8.44
N ALA A 265 7.47 11.96 9.17
CA ALA A 265 6.76 12.30 10.40
C ALA A 265 6.48 11.06 11.28
N GLY A 266 6.07 11.30 12.53
CA GLY A 266 5.71 10.28 13.51
C GLY A 266 6.92 9.67 14.21
N ASP A 267 6.80 8.41 14.67
CA ASP A 267 7.84 7.69 15.40
C ASP A 267 9.10 7.57 14.53
N SER A 268 10.26 7.92 15.09
CA SER A 268 11.54 7.80 14.39
C SER A 268 11.94 6.34 14.18
N ALA A 269 12.80 6.11 13.19
CA ALA A 269 13.47 4.85 12.91
C ALA A 269 14.91 5.14 12.47
N ILE A 270 15.81 4.18 12.63
CA ILE A 270 17.25 4.35 12.34
C ILE A 270 17.65 3.53 11.12
N HIS A 271 17.16 2.32 10.98
CA HIS A 271 17.64 1.37 9.97
C HIS A 271 16.56 1.02 8.95
N ASP A 272 15.33 0.77 9.40
CA ASP A 272 14.26 0.11 8.65
C ASP A 272 12.93 0.81 8.92
N PRO A 273 12.09 1.04 7.90
CA PRO A 273 10.82 1.75 8.08
C PRO A 273 9.82 1.01 8.97
N LEU A 274 10.04 -0.28 9.25
CA LEU A 274 9.17 -1.11 10.09
C LEU A 274 9.62 -1.15 11.56
N GLU A 275 10.80 -0.59 11.87
CA GLU A 275 11.41 -0.63 13.21
C GLU A 275 10.46 -0.12 14.29
N GLY A 276 10.19 -0.94 15.30
CA GLY A 276 9.27 -0.63 16.40
C GLY A 276 7.77 -0.70 16.04
N LEU A 277 7.42 -0.93 14.78
CA LEU A 277 6.01 -1.06 14.34
C LEU A 277 5.54 -2.51 14.27
N GLU A 278 6.45 -3.46 14.21
CA GLU A 278 6.11 -4.87 14.21
C GLU A 278 5.61 -5.31 15.60
N ARG A 279 4.38 -5.78 15.65
CA ARG A 279 3.83 -6.45 16.82
C ARG A 279 3.44 -7.85 16.42
N SER A 280 3.85 -8.81 17.22
CA SER A 280 3.38 -10.18 17.10
C SER A 280 2.48 -10.48 18.28
N VAL A 281 1.28 -10.94 18.01
CA VAL A 281 0.38 -11.43 19.04
C VAL A 281 1.00 -12.58 19.81
N MET A 282 1.96 -13.30 19.16
CA MET A 282 2.68 -14.42 19.79
C MET A 282 3.65 -13.98 20.89
N ASN A 283 4.14 -12.72 20.84
CA ASN A 283 5.17 -12.18 21.75
C ASN A 283 4.65 -11.12 22.73
N GLY A 284 3.37 -10.74 22.64
CA GLY A 284 2.78 -9.67 23.44
C GLY A 284 2.10 -10.17 24.72
N THR A 285 2.12 -9.34 25.76
CA THR A 285 1.15 -9.40 26.86
C THR A 285 -0.18 -8.91 26.34
N ALA A 286 -1.05 -9.83 25.92
CA ALA A 286 -2.38 -9.50 25.41
C ALA A 286 -3.26 -8.92 26.54
N SER A 287 -4.13 -7.97 26.19
CA SER A 287 -5.25 -7.60 27.05
C SER A 287 -6.25 -8.77 27.11
N THR A 288 -7.02 -8.87 28.17
CA THR A 288 -7.93 -9.98 28.47
C THR A 288 -8.87 -10.39 27.34
N ASP A 289 -9.26 -9.47 26.44
CA ASP A 289 -10.17 -9.74 25.32
C ASP A 289 -9.51 -10.51 24.15
N TRP A 290 -8.17 -10.57 24.11
CA TRP A 290 -7.40 -11.27 23.08
C TRP A 290 -6.90 -12.65 23.51
N ASP A 291 -7.07 -13.01 24.78
CA ASP A 291 -6.48 -14.23 25.33
C ASP A 291 -7.05 -15.53 24.72
N GLU A 292 -8.35 -15.56 24.42
CA GLU A 292 -8.98 -16.71 23.77
C GLU A 292 -8.49 -16.86 22.33
N TRP A 293 -8.56 -15.80 21.54
CA TRP A 293 -8.09 -15.79 20.17
C TRP A 293 -6.58 -16.08 20.06
N THR A 294 -5.77 -15.48 20.94
CA THR A 294 -4.32 -15.76 21.00
C THR A 294 -4.04 -17.22 21.32
N ARG A 295 -4.84 -17.83 22.19
CA ARG A 295 -4.74 -19.26 22.53
C ARG A 295 -5.08 -20.14 21.35
N GLU A 296 -6.16 -19.83 20.62
CA GLU A 296 -6.54 -20.56 19.41
C GLU A 296 -5.46 -20.47 18.33
N VAL A 297 -4.95 -19.27 18.06
CA VAL A 297 -3.87 -19.05 17.10
C VAL A 297 -2.62 -19.82 17.47
N ARG A 298 -2.21 -19.81 18.77
CA ARG A 298 -1.08 -20.62 19.27
C ARG A 298 -1.32 -22.11 19.10
N GLY A 299 -2.55 -22.58 19.32
CA GLY A 299 -2.93 -23.97 19.07
C GLY A 299 -2.77 -24.36 17.60
N LEU A 300 -3.20 -23.52 16.67
CA LEU A 300 -3.02 -23.73 15.24
C LEU A 300 -1.54 -23.77 14.84
N TYR A 301 -0.70 -22.88 15.41
CA TYR A 301 0.75 -22.90 15.18
C TYR A 301 1.39 -24.20 15.67
N ALA A 302 1.04 -24.66 16.87
CA ALA A 302 1.56 -25.93 17.43
C ALA A 302 1.22 -27.11 16.52
N LEU A 303 0.01 -27.17 15.97
CA LEU A 303 -0.39 -28.21 15.03
C LEU A 303 0.44 -28.16 13.73
N LEU A 304 0.80 -26.98 13.25
CA LEU A 304 1.64 -26.83 12.06
C LEU A 304 3.08 -27.33 12.29
N GLU A 305 3.60 -27.19 13.50
CA GLU A 305 4.96 -27.63 13.87
C GLU A 305 5.04 -29.15 14.03
N THR A 306 4.03 -29.77 14.63
CA THR A 306 3.99 -31.23 14.80
C THR A 306 3.92 -32.00 13.49
N GLU A 307 3.30 -31.43 12.46
CA GLU A 307 3.23 -32.04 11.13
C GLU A 307 4.55 -31.98 10.32
N ASN A 308 5.55 -31.24 10.76
CA ASN A 308 6.87 -31.19 10.11
C ASN A 308 7.83 -32.28 10.60
N THR A 309 7.41 -33.13 11.54
CA THR A 309 8.24 -34.19 12.15
C THR A 309 7.89 -35.60 11.65
N GLU A 310 6.94 -35.75 10.76
CA GLU A 310 6.64 -36.99 10.02
C GLU A 310 6.99 -36.80 8.51
#